data_5f5c01f9d328059f5d7078d3a0649a88
#
_entry.id   5f5c01f9d328059f5d7078d3a0649a88
#
_cell.length_a   1.000
_cell.length_b   1.000
_cell.length_c   1.000
_cell.angle_alpha   90.00
_cell.angle_beta   90.00
_cell.angle_gamma   90.00
#
_symmetry.space_group_name_H-M   'P 1'
#
loop_
_entity.id
_entity.type
_entity.pdbx_description
1 polymer ?
#
loop_
_entity_poly.entity_id
_entity_poly.type
_entity_poly.pdbx_seq_one_letter_code
_entity_poly.pdbx_strand_id
1 'polypeptide(L)'
;ENDGKKYNFTPLATFQEAGFPKEILAVCKNFQKPSPIQAQSWPIIMSGHDMVGIAATGSGKTLAFGLPALTQIKAQPPCKPGQPACLVLAPTRELAQQTAKVFDDAGDATGIKCVCVYGGGPKYLQKQEMKQSGFAVIVATPGRLRDFMNDGDVRLDRVTILILDEADRMLDLGFEPEIRAI
;
A
#
# COMPACT_ATOMS: atom_id res chain seq x y z
N GLU A 1 -8.01 -8.63 -17.50
CA GLU A 1 -8.85 -9.65 -18.16
C GLU A 1 -8.62 -10.97 -17.43
N ASN A 2 -9.70 -11.60 -16.98
CA ASN A 2 -9.62 -12.93 -16.36
C ASN A 2 -9.41 -13.94 -17.50
N ASP A 3 -8.21 -14.47 -17.64
CA ASP A 3 -7.86 -15.44 -18.70
C ASP A 3 -8.52 -16.82 -18.54
N GLY A 4 -9.38 -16.97 -17.55
CA GLY A 4 -10.10 -18.23 -17.23
C GLY A 4 -9.21 -19.33 -16.65
N LYS A 5 -7.92 -19.06 -16.43
CA LYS A 5 -7.01 -20.05 -15.83
C LYS A 5 -7.22 -20.13 -14.33
N LYS A 6 -7.30 -21.34 -13.82
CA LYS A 6 -7.28 -21.60 -12.38
C LYS A 6 -5.81 -21.72 -11.93
N TYR A 7 -5.38 -20.77 -11.10
CA TYR A 7 -4.08 -20.84 -10.45
C TYR A 7 -4.22 -21.54 -9.10
N ASN A 8 -3.34 -22.46 -8.81
CA ASN A 8 -3.32 -23.15 -7.52
C ASN A 8 -2.10 -22.69 -6.73
N PHE A 9 -2.30 -21.74 -5.82
CA PHE A 9 -1.27 -21.22 -4.93
C PHE A 9 -1.36 -21.92 -3.59
N THR A 10 -0.25 -22.50 -3.15
CA THR A 10 -0.15 -23.12 -1.82
C THR A 10 0.08 -22.02 -0.78
N PRO A 11 -0.75 -21.93 0.28
CA PRO A 11 -0.52 -21.01 1.37
C PRO A 11 0.81 -21.26 2.07
N LEU A 12 1.52 -20.20 2.45
CA LEU A 12 2.81 -20.28 3.13
C LEU A 12 2.64 -20.66 4.61
N ALA A 13 3.49 -21.54 5.12
CA ALA A 13 3.48 -21.92 6.53
C ALA A 13 4.36 -21.00 7.39
N THR A 14 5.41 -20.43 6.81
CA THR A 14 6.40 -19.61 7.52
C THR A 14 6.69 -18.30 6.79
N PHE A 15 7.23 -17.30 7.51
CA PHE A 15 7.69 -16.06 6.92
C PHE A 15 8.85 -16.24 5.94
N GLN A 16 9.70 -17.24 6.17
CA GLN A 16 10.88 -17.52 5.35
C GLN A 16 10.50 -18.00 3.95
N GLU A 17 9.40 -18.74 3.84
CA GLU A 17 8.89 -19.24 2.54
C GLU A 17 8.43 -18.11 1.62
N ALA A 18 8.11 -16.93 2.16
CA ALA A 18 7.69 -15.78 1.37
C ALA A 18 8.80 -15.18 0.50
N GLY A 19 10.07 -15.46 0.81
CA GLY A 19 11.22 -14.99 0.04
C GLY A 19 11.46 -13.47 0.14
N PHE A 20 10.88 -12.79 1.12
CA PHE A 20 11.10 -11.34 1.33
C PHE A 20 12.52 -11.05 1.80
N PRO A 21 13.10 -9.90 1.45
CA PRO A 21 14.34 -9.41 2.04
C PRO A 21 14.27 -9.39 3.57
N LYS A 22 15.40 -9.68 4.24
CA LYS A 22 15.48 -9.76 5.71
C LYS A 22 15.04 -8.46 6.39
N GLU A 23 15.40 -7.32 5.83
CA GLU A 23 15.04 -6.00 6.33
C GLU A 23 13.51 -5.75 6.25
N ILE A 24 12.82 -6.27 5.23
CA ILE A 24 11.37 -6.20 5.12
C ILE A 24 10.71 -7.16 6.13
N LEU A 25 11.27 -8.35 6.33
CA LEU A 25 10.78 -9.29 7.33
C LEU A 25 10.98 -8.81 8.78
N ALA A 26 11.83 -7.83 9.02
CA ALA A 26 12.10 -7.32 10.37
C ALA A 26 10.82 -6.82 11.09
N VAL A 27 9.84 -6.30 10.36
CA VAL A 27 8.53 -5.90 10.91
C VAL A 27 7.73 -7.08 11.45
N CYS A 28 8.01 -8.30 10.98
CA CYS A 28 7.33 -9.52 11.40
C CYS A 28 7.97 -10.20 12.63
N LYS A 29 9.06 -9.65 13.20
CA LYS A 29 9.84 -10.29 14.27
C LYS A 29 9.04 -10.72 15.51
N ASN A 30 7.94 -10.03 15.79
CA ASN A 30 7.07 -10.29 16.94
C ASN A 30 5.95 -11.31 16.66
N PHE A 31 5.86 -11.80 15.43
CA PHE A 31 4.85 -12.78 15.03
C PHE A 31 5.50 -14.16 14.84
N GLN A 32 4.81 -15.21 15.26
CA GLN A 32 5.33 -16.58 15.15
C GLN A 32 5.15 -17.16 13.74
N LYS A 33 4.07 -16.81 13.05
CA LYS A 33 3.71 -17.29 11.72
C LYS A 33 2.86 -16.28 10.98
N PRO A 34 2.79 -16.35 9.63
CA PRO A 34 1.87 -15.55 8.84
C PRO A 34 0.41 -15.76 9.26
N SER A 35 -0.38 -14.71 9.22
CA SER A 35 -1.84 -14.85 9.35
C SER A 35 -2.43 -15.52 8.10
N PRO A 36 -3.66 -16.07 8.15
CA PRO A 36 -4.25 -16.75 6.99
C PRO A 36 -4.29 -15.87 5.73
N ILE A 37 -4.61 -14.58 5.86
CA ILE A 37 -4.63 -13.68 4.70
C ILE A 37 -3.23 -13.44 4.15
N GLN A 38 -2.21 -13.32 5.00
CA GLN A 38 -0.81 -13.17 4.59
C GLN A 38 -0.31 -14.43 3.89
N ALA A 39 -0.52 -15.60 4.51
CA ALA A 39 -0.11 -16.88 3.97
C ALA A 39 -0.68 -17.14 2.57
N GLN A 40 -1.93 -16.74 2.33
CA GLN A 40 -2.60 -16.93 1.05
C GLN A 40 -2.25 -15.85 0.02
N SER A 41 -2.11 -14.59 0.43
CA SER A 41 -1.91 -13.47 -0.50
C SER A 41 -0.49 -13.38 -1.04
N TRP A 42 0.53 -13.67 -0.21
CA TRP A 42 1.92 -13.46 -0.61
C TRP A 42 2.35 -14.27 -1.84
N PRO A 43 2.08 -15.58 -1.97
CA PRO A 43 2.43 -16.31 -3.19
C PRO A 43 1.72 -15.77 -4.44
N ILE A 44 0.50 -15.26 -4.30
CA ILE A 44 -0.28 -14.68 -5.39
C ILE A 44 0.35 -13.37 -5.86
N ILE A 45 0.51 -12.41 -4.93
CA ILE A 45 1.03 -11.07 -5.25
C ILE A 45 2.48 -11.13 -5.72
N MET A 46 3.32 -11.95 -5.08
CA MET A 46 4.73 -12.10 -5.44
C MET A 46 4.94 -12.78 -6.81
N SER A 47 3.95 -13.50 -7.32
CA SER A 47 3.94 -14.02 -8.69
C SER A 47 3.41 -13.04 -9.74
N GLY A 48 3.10 -11.79 -9.33
CA GLY A 48 2.68 -10.72 -10.24
C GLY A 48 1.19 -10.74 -10.61
N HIS A 49 0.35 -11.39 -9.81
CA HIS A 49 -1.09 -11.42 -10.05
C HIS A 49 -1.81 -10.36 -9.22
N ASP A 50 -2.87 -9.80 -9.80
CA ASP A 50 -3.83 -9.00 -9.06
C ASP A 50 -4.65 -9.87 -8.11
N MET A 51 -5.09 -9.30 -6.98
CA MET A 51 -5.79 -10.05 -5.95
C MET A 51 -6.87 -9.21 -5.28
N VAL A 52 -8.02 -9.84 -5.04
CA VAL A 52 -9.04 -9.34 -4.12
C VAL A 52 -9.02 -10.20 -2.86
N GLY A 53 -8.66 -9.59 -1.74
CA GLY A 53 -8.57 -10.25 -0.43
C GLY A 53 -9.71 -9.86 0.49
N ILE A 54 -10.51 -10.83 0.92
CA ILE A 54 -11.60 -10.63 1.89
C ILE A 54 -11.18 -11.22 3.23
N ALA A 55 -11.04 -10.36 4.23
CA ALA A 55 -10.64 -10.77 5.58
C ALA A 55 -11.12 -9.77 6.64
N ALA A 56 -11.34 -10.23 7.85
CA ALA A 56 -11.80 -9.42 8.97
C ALA A 56 -10.81 -8.29 9.32
N THR A 57 -11.29 -7.24 9.98
CA THR A 57 -10.44 -6.20 10.56
C THR A 57 -9.49 -6.82 11.59
N GLY A 58 -8.24 -6.36 11.62
CA GLY A 58 -7.21 -6.93 12.51
C GLY A 58 -6.61 -8.27 12.05
N SER A 59 -6.99 -8.80 10.90
CA SER A 59 -6.45 -10.06 10.36
C SER A 59 -5.02 -9.96 9.80
N GLY A 60 -4.43 -8.76 9.75
CA GLY A 60 -3.10 -8.52 9.21
C GLY A 60 -3.06 -8.17 7.71
N LYS A 61 -4.17 -7.67 7.14
CA LYS A 61 -4.26 -7.25 5.73
C LYS A 61 -3.17 -6.25 5.34
N THR A 62 -2.86 -5.28 6.21
CA THR A 62 -1.88 -4.25 5.90
C THR A 62 -0.49 -4.84 5.59
N LEU A 63 -0.04 -5.84 6.35
CA LEU A 63 1.19 -6.57 6.03
C LEU A 63 1.02 -7.50 4.84
N ALA A 64 -0.19 -8.02 4.59
CA ALA A 64 -0.45 -8.89 3.46
C ALA A 64 -0.21 -8.19 2.11
N PHE A 65 -0.54 -6.90 1.99
CA PHE A 65 -0.23 -6.12 0.79
C PHE A 65 1.05 -5.28 0.94
N GLY A 66 1.40 -4.84 2.14
CA GLY A 66 2.52 -3.93 2.36
C GLY A 66 3.88 -4.56 2.12
N LEU A 67 4.13 -5.80 2.59
CA LEU A 67 5.43 -6.45 2.40
C LEU A 67 5.73 -6.77 0.93
N PRO A 68 4.79 -7.32 0.14
CA PRO A 68 4.98 -7.44 -1.31
C PRO A 68 5.22 -6.09 -1.98
N ALA A 69 4.47 -5.04 -1.63
CA ALA A 69 4.64 -3.70 -2.20
C ALA A 69 6.05 -3.16 -1.92
N LEU A 70 6.53 -3.21 -0.68
CA LEU A 70 7.90 -2.78 -0.33
C LEU A 70 8.97 -3.58 -1.06
N THR A 71 8.75 -4.89 -1.24
CA THR A 71 9.68 -5.77 -1.98
C THR A 71 9.76 -5.36 -3.45
N GLN A 72 8.62 -5.10 -4.09
CA GLN A 72 8.57 -4.65 -5.48
C GLN A 72 9.16 -3.25 -5.66
N ILE A 73 8.89 -2.31 -4.72
CA ILE A 73 9.48 -0.96 -4.74
C ILE A 73 11.00 -1.04 -4.66
N LYS A 74 11.53 -1.90 -3.78
CA LYS A 74 12.98 -2.07 -3.62
C LYS A 74 13.68 -2.55 -4.89
N ALA A 75 12.99 -3.28 -5.74
CA ALA A 75 13.50 -3.76 -7.02
C ALA A 75 13.41 -2.69 -8.14
N GLN A 76 12.81 -1.52 -7.89
CA GLN A 76 12.62 -0.46 -8.86
C GLN A 76 13.67 0.66 -8.70
N PRO A 77 13.89 1.48 -9.75
CA PRO A 77 14.70 2.69 -9.63
C PRO A 77 14.11 3.67 -8.61
N PRO A 78 14.95 4.48 -7.93
CA PRO A 78 14.48 5.46 -6.96
C PRO A 78 13.38 6.37 -7.49
N CYS A 79 12.41 6.70 -6.65
CA CYS A 79 11.31 7.58 -7.00
C CYS A 79 11.77 9.03 -7.08
N LYS A 80 11.19 9.78 -8.02
CA LYS A 80 11.36 11.24 -8.07
C LYS A 80 10.37 11.92 -7.12
N PRO A 81 10.65 13.14 -6.65
CA PRO A 81 9.72 13.91 -5.84
C PRO A 81 8.32 13.99 -6.49
N GLY A 82 7.28 13.72 -5.72
CA GLY A 82 5.89 13.73 -6.21
C GLY A 82 5.50 12.58 -7.16
N GLN A 83 6.35 11.58 -7.38
CA GLN A 83 6.09 10.44 -8.26
C GLN A 83 6.27 9.12 -7.52
N PRO A 84 5.31 8.69 -6.68
CA PRO A 84 5.38 7.43 -5.94
C PRO A 84 5.30 6.21 -6.88
N ALA A 85 5.83 5.09 -6.41
CA ALA A 85 5.70 3.78 -7.06
C ALA A 85 4.49 3.00 -6.57
N CYS A 86 4.02 3.29 -5.35
CA CYS A 86 2.86 2.64 -4.73
C CYS A 86 1.84 3.69 -4.26
N LEU A 87 0.59 3.46 -4.62
CA LEU A 87 -0.57 4.20 -4.12
C LEU A 87 -1.45 3.28 -3.28
N VAL A 88 -1.76 3.70 -2.06
CA VAL A 88 -2.76 3.06 -1.20
C VAL A 88 -3.90 4.05 -0.97
N LEU A 89 -5.12 3.66 -1.33
CA LEU A 89 -6.33 4.41 -1.01
C LEU A 89 -7.01 3.81 0.21
N ALA A 90 -7.43 4.66 1.13
CA ALA A 90 -8.17 4.30 2.33
C ALA A 90 -9.40 5.19 2.50
N PRO A 91 -10.54 4.68 3.02
CA PRO A 91 -11.79 5.43 3.12
C PRO A 91 -11.76 6.56 4.15
N THR A 92 -10.95 6.43 5.20
CA THR A 92 -10.92 7.38 6.32
C THR A 92 -9.50 7.83 6.65
N ARG A 93 -9.41 9.00 7.29
CA ARG A 93 -8.16 9.54 7.81
C ARG A 93 -7.46 8.56 8.76
N GLU A 94 -8.22 7.99 9.69
CA GLU A 94 -7.72 7.09 10.73
C GLU A 94 -7.09 5.84 10.11
N LEU A 95 -7.77 5.23 9.13
CA LEU A 95 -7.24 4.06 8.43
C LEU A 95 -6.01 4.43 7.59
N ALA A 96 -6.05 5.55 6.88
CA ALA A 96 -4.89 6.03 6.13
C ALA A 96 -3.65 6.21 7.02
N GLN A 97 -3.82 6.82 8.20
CA GLN A 97 -2.73 7.00 9.16
C GLN A 97 -2.22 5.67 9.75
N GLN A 98 -3.13 4.72 10.06
CA GLN A 98 -2.75 3.39 10.54
C GLN A 98 -1.96 2.61 9.48
N THR A 99 -2.42 2.65 8.25
CA THR A 99 -1.74 2.00 7.12
C THR A 99 -0.38 2.64 6.84
N ALA A 100 -0.30 3.98 6.82
CA ALA A 100 0.96 4.69 6.63
C ALA A 100 1.99 4.34 7.72
N LYS A 101 1.55 4.26 8.98
CA LYS A 101 2.45 3.84 10.09
C LYS A 101 3.06 2.47 9.86
N VAL A 102 2.31 1.51 9.32
CA VAL A 102 2.86 0.17 9.00
C VAL A 102 3.92 0.26 7.90
N PHE A 103 3.71 1.11 6.89
CA PHE A 103 4.71 1.34 5.84
C PHE A 103 5.95 2.06 6.38
N ASP A 104 5.80 3.01 7.30
CA ASP A 104 6.93 3.70 7.94
C ASP A 104 7.74 2.73 8.80
N ASP A 105 7.07 1.97 9.68
CA ASP A 105 7.73 0.98 10.56
C ASP A 105 8.51 -0.09 9.73
N ALA A 106 7.99 -0.47 8.56
CA ALA A 106 8.67 -1.39 7.65
C ALA A 106 9.70 -0.67 6.75
N GLY A 107 9.47 0.60 6.46
CA GLY A 107 10.32 1.45 5.64
C GLY A 107 11.63 1.84 6.31
N ASP A 108 11.65 1.99 7.64
CA ASP A 108 12.82 2.38 8.42
C ASP A 108 14.06 1.50 8.12
N ALA A 109 13.84 0.20 8.01
CA ALA A 109 14.92 -0.74 7.72
C ALA A 109 15.33 -0.78 6.24
N THR A 110 14.49 -0.28 5.34
CA THR A 110 14.68 -0.35 3.88
C THR A 110 15.04 0.99 3.24
N GLY A 111 14.87 2.09 3.96
CA GLY A 111 15.00 3.46 3.45
C GLY A 111 13.84 3.88 2.53
N ILE A 112 12.77 3.08 2.43
CA ILE A 112 11.56 3.40 1.65
C ILE A 112 10.69 4.32 2.50
N LYS A 113 10.46 5.54 2.02
CA LYS A 113 9.63 6.53 2.71
C LYS A 113 8.18 6.47 2.26
N CYS A 114 7.27 6.64 3.23
CA CYS A 114 5.85 6.77 3.03
C CYS A 114 5.40 8.20 3.36
N VAL A 115 4.37 8.71 2.68
CA VAL A 115 3.65 9.92 3.08
C VAL A 115 2.16 9.62 3.19
N CYS A 116 1.50 10.30 4.14
CA CYS A 116 0.08 10.13 4.39
C CYS A 116 -0.68 11.44 4.12
N VAL A 117 -1.64 11.40 3.19
CA VAL A 117 -2.43 12.58 2.82
C VAL A 117 -3.93 12.31 3.00
N TYR A 118 -4.63 13.20 3.71
CA TYR A 118 -6.03 13.01 4.08
C TYR A 118 -6.79 14.32 4.23
N GLY A 119 -8.10 14.26 4.02
CA GLY A 119 -9.00 15.40 4.23
C GLY A 119 -9.15 15.79 5.71
N GLY A 120 -9.61 17.03 5.97
CA GLY A 120 -9.83 17.54 7.32
C GLY A 120 -8.58 17.96 8.09
N GLY A 121 -7.40 17.82 7.52
CA GLY A 121 -6.14 18.33 8.07
C GLY A 121 -5.55 19.47 7.23
N PRO A 122 -4.55 20.20 7.77
CA PRO A 122 -3.93 21.34 7.06
C PRO A 122 -3.17 20.83 5.81
N LYS A 123 -3.67 21.23 4.63
CA LYS A 123 -3.10 20.81 3.33
C LYS A 123 -1.64 21.24 3.19
N TYR A 124 -1.29 22.44 3.66
CA TYR A 124 0.06 22.98 3.53
C TYR A 124 1.13 22.17 4.27
N LEU A 125 0.80 21.60 5.45
CA LEU A 125 1.72 20.73 6.18
C LEU A 125 1.99 19.43 5.43
N GLN A 126 0.94 18.80 4.89
CA GLN A 126 1.08 17.58 4.08
C GLN A 126 1.88 17.86 2.80
N LYS A 127 1.67 19.03 2.17
CA LYS A 127 2.47 19.47 1.02
C LYS A 127 3.95 19.68 1.39
N GLN A 128 4.23 20.23 2.55
CA GLN A 128 5.59 20.42 3.04
C GLN A 128 6.28 19.08 3.29
N GLU A 129 5.60 18.13 3.90
CA GLU A 129 6.10 16.77 4.14
C GLU A 129 6.44 16.06 2.81
N MET A 130 5.55 16.11 1.82
CA MET A 130 5.81 15.55 0.49
C MET A 130 7.04 16.15 -0.21
N LYS A 131 7.32 17.44 0.01
CA LYS A 131 8.49 18.11 -0.58
C LYS A 131 9.81 17.77 0.10
N GLN A 132 9.78 17.48 1.40
CA GLN A 132 10.98 17.19 2.19
C GLN A 132 11.47 15.75 2.01
N SER A 133 10.61 14.84 1.59
CA SER A 133 10.94 13.44 1.45
C SER A 133 10.77 12.98 0.00
N GLY A 134 11.81 12.37 -0.58
CA GLY A 134 11.60 11.51 -1.74
C GLY A 134 10.84 10.26 -1.29
N PHE A 135 9.52 10.23 -1.43
CA PHE A 135 8.68 9.11 -1.00
C PHE A 135 8.37 8.16 -2.15
N ALA A 136 8.29 6.88 -1.84
CA ALA A 136 7.94 5.85 -2.81
C ALA A 136 6.52 5.30 -2.60
N VAL A 137 5.96 5.51 -1.40
CA VAL A 137 4.60 5.11 -1.04
C VAL A 137 3.79 6.36 -0.70
N ILE A 138 2.59 6.47 -1.24
CA ILE A 138 1.60 7.44 -0.80
C ILE A 138 0.36 6.70 -0.31
N VAL A 139 -0.04 6.96 0.93
CA VAL A 139 -1.30 6.49 1.52
C VAL A 139 -2.25 7.67 1.57
N ALA A 140 -3.44 7.54 0.99
CA ALA A 140 -4.31 8.69 0.78
C ALA A 140 -5.80 8.39 1.00
N THR A 141 -6.54 9.42 1.44
CA THR A 141 -7.99 9.44 1.20
C THR A 141 -8.27 10.02 -0.20
N PRO A 142 -9.26 9.49 -0.97
CA PRO A 142 -9.44 9.83 -2.38
C PRO A 142 -9.53 11.33 -2.66
N GLY A 143 -10.37 12.07 -1.94
CA GLY A 143 -10.57 13.51 -2.17
C GLY A 143 -9.28 14.33 -2.00
N ARG A 144 -8.48 14.08 -0.95
CA ARG A 144 -7.23 14.80 -0.71
C ARG A 144 -6.16 14.46 -1.76
N LEU A 145 -6.09 13.22 -2.21
CA LEU A 145 -5.20 12.84 -3.30
C LEU A 145 -5.52 13.62 -4.57
N ARG A 146 -6.80 13.69 -4.95
CA ARG A 146 -7.24 14.50 -6.10
C ARG A 146 -6.86 15.98 -5.97
N ASP A 147 -6.98 16.56 -4.78
CA ASP A 147 -6.54 17.94 -4.56
C ASP A 147 -5.07 18.15 -4.87
N PHE A 148 -4.20 17.21 -4.46
CA PHE A 148 -2.76 17.28 -4.75
C PHE A 148 -2.41 16.96 -6.20
N MET A 149 -3.17 16.07 -6.85
CA MET A 149 -3.02 15.80 -8.28
C MET A 149 -3.41 17.03 -9.11
N ASN A 150 -4.52 17.69 -8.77
CA ASN A 150 -4.99 18.92 -9.45
C ASN A 150 -4.00 20.07 -9.28
N ASP A 151 -3.34 20.18 -8.12
CA ASP A 151 -2.29 21.18 -7.86
C ASP A 151 -0.95 20.83 -8.58
N GLY A 152 -0.83 19.63 -9.16
CA GLY A 152 0.40 19.14 -9.76
C GLY A 152 1.49 18.72 -8.76
N ASP A 153 1.13 18.59 -7.48
CA ASP A 153 2.08 18.17 -6.42
C ASP A 153 2.34 16.67 -6.42
N VAL A 154 1.39 15.86 -6.94
CA VAL A 154 1.49 14.40 -7.07
C VAL A 154 1.16 13.98 -8.50
N ARG A 155 1.98 13.11 -9.05
CA ARG A 155 1.79 12.48 -10.36
C ARG A 155 1.85 10.95 -10.20
N LEU A 156 0.89 10.26 -10.79
CA LEU A 156 0.73 8.82 -10.62
C LEU A 156 1.29 8.00 -11.80
N ASP A 157 1.96 8.65 -12.74
CA ASP A 157 2.52 8.04 -13.96
C ASP A 157 3.62 6.99 -13.69
N ARG A 158 4.14 6.92 -12.46
CA ARG A 158 5.09 5.90 -12.02
C ARG A 158 4.51 4.84 -11.08
N VAL A 159 3.24 4.95 -10.74
CA VAL A 159 2.59 3.95 -9.88
C VAL A 159 2.50 2.62 -10.61
N THR A 160 3.13 1.61 -10.03
CA THR A 160 3.09 0.22 -10.50
C THR A 160 2.29 -0.67 -9.55
N ILE A 161 1.95 -0.16 -8.36
CA ILE A 161 1.22 -0.87 -7.33
C ILE A 161 0.08 0.01 -6.83
N LEU A 162 -1.16 -0.45 -7.04
CA LEU A 162 -2.36 0.18 -6.51
C LEU A 162 -3.01 -0.74 -5.47
N ILE A 163 -3.32 -0.19 -4.32
CA ILE A 163 -3.98 -0.89 -3.21
C ILE A 163 -5.23 -0.11 -2.82
N LEU A 164 -6.36 -0.80 -2.77
CA LEU A 164 -7.63 -0.27 -2.28
C LEU A 164 -7.93 -0.96 -0.93
N ASP A 165 -7.60 -0.30 0.17
CA ASP A 165 -7.86 -0.83 1.52
C ASP A 165 -9.29 -0.47 1.96
N GLU A 166 -10.05 -1.47 2.41
CA GLU A 166 -11.50 -1.37 2.68
C GLU A 166 -12.28 -0.78 1.49
N ALA A 167 -12.06 -1.36 0.29
CA ALA A 167 -12.68 -0.88 -0.96
C ALA A 167 -14.21 -0.84 -0.91
N ASP A 168 -14.84 -1.82 -0.28
CA ASP A 168 -16.27 -1.88 -0.01
C ASP A 168 -16.74 -0.63 0.75
N ARG A 169 -16.04 -0.26 1.82
CA ARG A 169 -16.36 0.94 2.59
C ARG A 169 -16.16 2.23 1.80
N MET A 170 -15.18 2.28 0.90
CA MET A 170 -15.02 3.44 0.00
C MET A 170 -16.23 3.59 -0.93
N LEU A 171 -16.76 2.48 -1.44
CA LEU A 171 -17.97 2.49 -2.28
C LEU A 171 -19.21 2.93 -1.47
N ASP A 172 -19.39 2.39 -0.26
CA ASP A 172 -20.49 2.77 0.64
C ASP A 172 -20.48 4.26 1.00
N LEU A 173 -19.30 4.86 1.12
CA LEU A 173 -19.11 6.29 1.38
C LEU A 173 -19.24 7.17 0.12
N GLY A 174 -19.47 6.56 -1.04
CA GLY A 174 -19.69 7.28 -2.29
C GLY A 174 -18.42 7.77 -2.99
N PHE A 175 -17.25 7.20 -2.68
CA PHE A 175 -15.97 7.59 -3.30
C PHE A 175 -15.72 6.98 -4.68
N GLU A 176 -16.69 6.26 -5.26
CA GLU A 176 -16.51 5.67 -6.59
C GLU A 176 -16.09 6.70 -7.66
N PRO A 177 -16.73 7.92 -7.75
CA PRO A 177 -16.33 8.92 -8.74
C PRO A 177 -14.88 9.40 -8.55
N GLU A 178 -14.44 9.58 -7.31
CA GLU A 178 -13.07 9.99 -7.00
C GLU A 178 -12.07 8.92 -7.37
N ILE A 179 -12.36 7.65 -7.04
CA ILE A 179 -11.47 6.52 -7.34
C ILE A 179 -11.32 6.34 -8.86
N ARG A 180 -12.43 6.48 -9.61
CA ARG A 180 -12.38 6.40 -11.08
C ARG A 180 -11.64 7.56 -11.75
N ALA A 181 -11.53 8.70 -11.06
CA ALA A 181 -10.85 9.89 -11.56
C ALA A 181 -9.35 9.93 -11.19
N ILE A 182 -8.91 9.03 -10.30
CA ILE A 182 -7.53 8.77 -9.93
C ILE A 182 -6.89 7.78 -10.89
#